data_4b244e54b8afad0bcac3bd95e157e806
#
_entry.id   4b244e54b8afad0bcac3bd95e157e806
#
_cell.length_a   1.000
_cell.length_b   1.000
_cell.length_c   1.000
_cell.angle_alpha   90.00
_cell.angle_beta   90.00
_cell.angle_gamma   90.00
#
_symmetry.space_group_name_H-M   'P 1'
#
loop_
_entity.id
_entity.type
_entity.pdbx_description
1 polymer ?
#
loop_
_entity_poly.entity_id
_entity_poly.type
_entity_poly.pdbx_seq_one_letter_code
_entity_poly.pdbx_strand_id
1 'polypeptide(L)'
;MKKLVSVLLALVFVLVCPLSAAFAAEPLSGDALQAAFDEEMHQARYITQRGAAYEYQSFQEYLSYWFQQVWTNTDRKKKSITEVENGAEMVETLKTLRESLVQVADPESVTWYIWGDNMAQAADADSYDYTWAYDEAGFKPFLVPYMLKDQTKVKGNIIIVAGGAFNQRCNDNEGDPVAVYWNQKGYNCFVLQRRIAPSEPIDSSLDLQRAIRYIRYYAQEKGIAKTDKIVTMGFSGGGMAILNQLNTCYGDLLPSVVYSDYVADDIDKVNSDYDVAVVMYGVGSANYESANPNMPALFLFGGEIDNKVSPINVAKLYITALEHGWPVEMYGAGDTHHGIGIMGVRAFSNVGYTNSLPYREALETYLDVRLGYKSATFTPCACRPVCECADGACTCEGCQLHTGGTQNKAVALFNKLFK
;
A
#
# COMPACT_ATOMS: atom_id res chain seq x y z
N MET A 1 32.98 4.59 -6.98
CA MET A 1 32.40 5.92 -7.21
C MET A 1 31.27 6.25 -6.20
N LYS A 2 30.39 5.32 -5.80
CA LYS A 2 29.31 5.60 -4.80
C LYS A 2 29.80 5.97 -3.39
N LYS A 3 30.95 5.43 -2.94
CA LYS A 3 31.54 5.79 -1.63
C LYS A 3 32.20 7.17 -1.59
N LEU A 4 32.57 7.74 -2.75
CA LEU A 4 33.17 9.10 -2.81
C LEU A 4 32.06 10.20 -2.71
N VAL A 5 30.84 9.92 -3.17
CA VAL A 5 29.73 10.88 -3.14
C VAL A 5 29.23 11.07 -1.72
N SER A 6 29.16 10.00 -0.91
CA SER A 6 28.75 10.10 0.50
C SER A 6 29.74 10.88 1.36
N VAL A 7 31.03 10.78 1.05
CA VAL A 7 32.08 11.54 1.77
C VAL A 7 32.13 13.00 1.30
N LEU A 8 31.78 13.27 0.04
CA LEU A 8 31.69 14.66 -0.46
C LEU A 8 30.48 15.42 0.09
N LEU A 9 29.36 14.76 0.28
CA LEU A 9 28.18 15.37 0.92
C LEU A 9 28.47 15.72 2.40
N ALA A 10 29.15 14.85 3.12
CA ALA A 10 29.57 15.14 4.49
C ALA A 10 30.60 16.29 4.57
N LEU A 11 31.48 16.45 3.57
CA LEU A 11 32.47 17.52 3.52
C LEU A 11 31.92 18.86 3.05
N VAL A 12 30.86 18.89 2.25
CA VAL A 12 30.22 20.15 1.81
C VAL A 12 29.41 20.78 2.97
N PHE A 13 28.88 19.98 3.89
CA PHE A 13 28.19 20.49 5.08
C PHE A 13 29.12 21.20 6.10
N VAL A 14 30.42 20.89 6.09
CA VAL A 14 31.39 21.52 7.02
C VAL A 14 31.94 22.86 6.50
N LEU A 15 31.75 23.20 5.22
CA LEU A 15 32.42 24.35 4.58
C LEU A 15 31.52 25.57 4.32
N VAL A 16 30.24 25.55 4.66
CA VAL A 16 29.32 26.68 4.42
C VAL A 16 28.61 27.13 5.73
N CYS A 17 29.32 27.07 6.88
CA CYS A 17 28.88 27.83 8.03
C CYS A 17 29.55 29.22 8.02
N PRO A 18 28.83 30.33 7.78
CA PRO A 18 29.36 31.64 8.06
C PRO A 18 29.55 31.74 9.59
N LEU A 19 30.78 32.03 10.04
CA LEU A 19 31.05 32.48 11.39
C LEU A 19 30.33 33.82 11.63
N SER A 20 29.06 33.78 11.96
CA SER A 20 28.41 34.85 12.71
C SER A 20 28.39 34.39 14.16
N ALA A 21 29.15 35.06 15.01
CA ALA A 21 29.01 34.96 16.45
C ALA A 21 27.67 35.58 16.87
N ALA A 22 26.57 34.85 16.54
CA ALA A 22 25.29 35.03 17.20
C ALA A 22 25.39 34.23 18.52
N PHE A 23 24.96 34.77 19.62
CA PHE A 23 24.77 34.06 20.88
C PHE A 23 24.07 32.71 20.52
N ALA A 24 24.78 31.62 20.66
CA ALA A 24 24.19 30.32 20.47
C ALA A 24 23.09 30.17 21.52
N ALA A 25 21.85 30.14 21.10
CA ALA A 25 20.76 29.77 21.99
C ALA A 25 21.10 28.44 22.63
N GLU A 26 20.86 28.32 23.93
CA GLU A 26 21.09 27.05 24.62
C GLU A 26 20.31 25.92 23.85
N PRO A 27 20.91 24.74 23.66
CA PRO A 27 20.23 23.65 23.01
C PRO A 27 18.90 23.34 23.70
N LEU A 28 17.86 23.09 22.92
CA LEU A 28 16.57 22.65 23.44
C LEU A 28 16.74 21.42 24.33
N SER A 29 16.04 21.35 25.43
CA SER A 29 16.09 20.23 26.37
C SER A 29 14.71 20.01 27.02
N GLY A 30 14.51 18.83 27.61
CA GLY A 30 13.28 18.49 28.32
C GLY A 30 12.01 18.68 27.46
N ASP A 31 10.96 19.24 28.04
CA ASP A 31 9.65 19.41 27.39
C ASP A 31 9.72 20.29 26.14
N ALA A 32 10.62 21.29 26.11
CA ALA A 32 10.79 22.13 24.93
C ALA A 32 11.38 21.35 23.73
N LEU A 33 12.31 20.44 24.00
CA LEU A 33 12.84 19.56 22.97
C LEU A 33 11.78 18.57 22.47
N GLN A 34 10.98 18.01 23.39
CA GLN A 34 9.89 17.10 23.00
C GLN A 34 8.85 17.82 22.13
N ALA A 35 8.43 19.03 22.51
CA ALA A 35 7.48 19.81 21.74
C ALA A 35 8.00 20.18 20.35
N ALA A 36 9.27 20.57 20.24
CA ALA A 36 9.90 20.84 18.94
C ALA A 36 9.99 19.58 18.06
N PHE A 37 10.27 18.44 18.67
CA PHE A 37 10.25 17.16 17.97
C PHE A 37 8.87 16.80 17.45
N ASP A 38 7.85 16.92 18.27
CA ASP A 38 6.47 16.59 17.91
C ASP A 38 5.97 17.50 16.77
N GLU A 39 6.35 18.78 16.77
CA GLU A 39 6.05 19.70 15.67
C GLU A 39 6.75 19.28 14.37
N GLU A 40 8.06 19.00 14.39
CA GLU A 40 8.78 18.57 13.19
C GLU A 40 8.25 17.22 12.67
N MET A 41 7.82 16.32 13.54
CA MET A 41 7.19 15.07 13.15
C MET A 41 5.80 15.28 12.54
N HIS A 42 5.03 16.25 13.07
CA HIS A 42 3.77 16.65 12.44
C HIS A 42 3.98 17.19 11.02
N GLN A 43 4.93 18.11 10.85
CA GLN A 43 5.28 18.67 9.55
C GLN A 43 5.82 17.58 8.58
N ALA A 44 6.68 16.69 9.08
CA ALA A 44 7.19 15.58 8.31
C ALA A 44 6.07 14.66 7.80
N ARG A 45 5.09 14.37 8.65
CA ARG A 45 3.92 13.58 8.28
C ARG A 45 3.09 14.28 7.20
N TYR A 46 2.85 15.57 7.36
CA TYR A 46 2.14 16.38 6.37
C TYR A 46 2.82 16.29 4.99
N ILE A 47 4.16 16.41 4.95
CA ILE A 47 4.95 16.36 3.72
C ILE A 47 4.94 14.97 3.11
N THR A 48 5.20 13.92 3.90
CA THR A 48 5.27 12.54 3.38
C THR A 48 3.92 12.03 2.89
N GLN A 49 2.83 12.51 3.43
CA GLN A 49 1.49 12.20 2.94
C GLN A 49 1.17 12.89 1.60
N ARG A 50 1.92 13.93 1.23
CA ARG A 50 1.74 14.74 0.02
C ARG A 50 2.98 14.70 -0.88
N GLY A 51 3.66 13.55 -0.92
CA GLY A 51 4.93 13.38 -1.61
C GLY A 51 4.98 13.95 -3.02
N ALA A 52 3.89 13.86 -3.80
CA ALA A 52 3.79 14.42 -5.14
C ALA A 52 3.95 15.96 -5.21
N ALA A 53 3.80 16.66 -4.09
CA ALA A 53 3.93 18.11 -4.01
C ALA A 53 5.35 18.59 -3.73
N TYR A 54 6.29 17.68 -3.45
CA TYR A 54 7.64 18.03 -3.00
C TYR A 54 8.73 17.21 -3.72
N GLU A 55 9.89 17.80 -3.86
CA GLU A 55 11.15 17.08 -4.09
C GLU A 55 11.75 16.74 -2.72
N TYR A 56 11.58 15.51 -2.22
CA TYR A 56 11.86 15.20 -0.82
C TYR A 56 12.73 13.96 -0.57
N GLN A 57 13.44 13.46 -1.56
CA GLN A 57 14.24 12.23 -1.42
C GLN A 57 15.24 12.30 -0.26
N SER A 58 15.99 13.39 -0.13
CA SER A 58 16.95 13.56 0.96
C SER A 58 16.29 13.68 2.33
N PHE A 59 15.15 14.32 2.39
CA PHE A 59 14.35 14.44 3.59
C PHE A 59 13.82 13.07 4.04
N GLN A 60 13.35 12.27 3.11
CA GLN A 60 12.87 10.92 3.37
C GLN A 60 13.98 9.97 3.85
N GLU A 61 15.17 10.04 3.24
CA GLU A 61 16.34 9.27 3.68
C GLU A 61 16.72 9.61 5.13
N TYR A 62 16.63 10.89 5.50
CA TYR A 62 16.92 11.34 6.86
C TYR A 62 15.83 10.94 7.85
N LEU A 63 14.56 11.03 7.48
CA LEU A 63 13.45 10.49 8.29
C LEU A 63 13.63 9.01 8.57
N SER A 64 14.02 8.23 7.57
CA SER A 64 14.26 6.79 7.73
C SER A 64 15.40 6.51 8.72
N TYR A 65 16.47 7.29 8.66
CA TYR A 65 17.54 7.24 9.66
C TYR A 65 17.03 7.55 11.08
N TRP A 66 16.21 8.57 11.19
CA TRP A 66 15.62 9.03 12.45
C TRP A 66 14.73 7.98 13.11
N PHE A 67 13.86 7.34 12.33
CA PHE A 67 13.03 6.24 12.80
C PHE A 67 13.86 5.13 13.44
N GLN A 68 15.04 4.84 12.89
CA GLN A 68 15.93 3.82 13.45
C GLN A 68 16.52 4.22 14.79
N GLN A 69 16.72 5.52 15.06
CA GLN A 69 17.30 6.01 16.32
C GLN A 69 16.28 6.05 17.46
N VAL A 70 15.04 6.42 17.19
CA VAL A 70 13.98 6.54 18.21
C VAL A 70 13.18 5.26 18.42
N TRP A 71 13.24 4.33 17.48
CA TRP A 71 12.51 3.08 17.53
C TRP A 71 13.42 1.93 17.98
N THR A 72 13.25 1.46 19.21
CA THR A 72 13.96 0.24 19.64
C THR A 72 13.20 -0.99 19.18
N ASN A 73 13.85 -1.79 18.32
CA ASN A 73 13.29 -3.04 17.79
C ASN A 73 12.98 -4.10 18.88
N THR A 74 13.59 -4.01 20.05
CA THR A 74 13.50 -5.02 21.11
C THR A 74 12.20 -4.96 21.91
N ASP A 75 11.71 -3.76 22.23
CA ASP A 75 10.59 -3.62 23.17
C ASP A 75 9.34 -2.99 22.55
N ARG A 76 9.38 -2.61 21.26
CA ARG A 76 8.35 -1.79 20.60
C ARG A 76 8.00 -0.51 21.37
N LYS A 77 8.90 -0.05 22.22
CA LYS A 77 8.74 1.17 23.00
C LYS A 77 9.44 2.31 22.29
N LYS A 78 8.74 3.42 22.24
CA LYS A 78 9.25 4.70 21.79
C LYS A 78 10.14 5.30 22.88
N LYS A 79 11.38 5.68 22.55
CA LYS A 79 12.16 6.56 23.39
C LYS A 79 11.63 7.99 23.25
N SER A 80 11.58 8.74 24.36
CA SER A 80 11.48 10.19 24.26
C SER A 80 12.68 10.73 23.47
N ILE A 81 12.49 11.80 22.68
CA ILE A 81 13.61 12.47 22.01
C ILE A 81 14.66 12.98 23.04
N THR A 82 14.24 13.25 24.24
CA THR A 82 15.11 13.66 25.35
C THR A 82 16.05 12.56 25.84
N GLU A 83 15.75 11.28 25.51
CA GLU A 83 16.58 10.11 25.82
C GLU A 83 17.50 9.72 24.65
N VAL A 84 17.40 10.42 23.53
CA VAL A 84 18.21 10.16 22.34
C VAL A 84 19.48 11.01 22.42
N GLU A 85 20.63 10.34 22.28
CA GLU A 85 21.91 11.05 22.14
C GLU A 85 21.84 12.01 20.94
N ASN A 86 22.21 13.27 21.14
CA ASN A 86 22.10 14.33 20.12
C ASN A 86 20.66 14.66 19.64
N GLY A 87 19.63 14.38 20.44
CA GLY A 87 18.24 14.64 20.08
C GLY A 87 17.97 16.07 19.61
N ALA A 88 18.56 17.07 20.25
CA ALA A 88 18.40 18.47 19.86
C ALA A 88 19.02 18.77 18.47
N GLU A 89 20.21 18.23 18.17
CA GLU A 89 20.87 18.35 16.87
C GLU A 89 20.03 17.66 15.77
N MET A 90 19.45 16.54 16.11
CA MET A 90 18.57 15.80 15.19
C MET A 90 17.32 16.61 14.83
N VAL A 91 16.66 17.23 15.79
CA VAL A 91 15.49 18.11 15.56
C VAL A 91 15.86 19.28 14.66
N GLU A 92 16.97 19.95 14.92
CA GLU A 92 17.42 21.08 14.11
C GLU A 92 17.80 20.67 12.69
N THR A 93 18.41 19.50 12.52
CA THR A 93 18.72 18.94 11.18
C THR A 93 17.46 18.62 10.41
N LEU A 94 16.47 17.99 11.05
CA LEU A 94 15.19 17.67 10.43
C LEU A 94 14.48 18.94 9.95
N LYS A 95 14.44 19.97 10.82
CA LYS A 95 13.89 21.28 10.49
C LYS A 95 14.60 21.92 9.31
N THR A 96 15.92 21.93 9.31
CA THR A 96 16.75 22.49 8.21
C THR A 96 16.45 21.77 6.89
N LEU A 97 16.37 20.45 6.89
CA LEU A 97 16.04 19.67 5.69
C LEU A 97 14.61 19.97 5.21
N ARG A 98 13.64 20.04 6.12
CA ARG A 98 12.26 20.40 5.80
C ARG A 98 12.17 21.80 5.18
N GLU A 99 12.83 22.78 5.75
CA GLU A 99 12.85 24.15 5.25
C GLU A 99 13.56 24.29 3.90
N SER A 100 14.42 23.36 3.55
CA SER A 100 15.12 23.29 2.24
C SER A 100 14.31 22.59 1.15
N LEU A 101 13.14 22.00 1.46
CA LEU A 101 12.33 21.28 0.48
C LEU A 101 11.84 22.21 -0.64
N VAL A 102 11.96 21.73 -1.86
CA VAL A 102 11.42 22.40 -3.03
C VAL A 102 9.96 21.94 -3.23
N GLN A 103 9.04 22.88 -3.11
CA GLN A 103 7.64 22.62 -3.41
C GLN A 103 7.44 22.63 -4.93
N VAL A 104 7.00 21.52 -5.51
CA VAL A 104 6.78 21.34 -6.96
C VAL A 104 5.32 21.54 -7.37
N ALA A 105 4.39 21.50 -6.42
CA ALA A 105 2.98 21.78 -6.61
C ALA A 105 2.36 22.32 -5.33
N ASP A 106 1.21 22.99 -5.46
CA ASP A 106 0.40 23.31 -4.29
C ASP A 106 -0.08 22.02 -3.62
N PRO A 107 0.27 21.76 -2.35
CA PRO A 107 -0.14 20.55 -1.67
C PRO A 107 -1.65 20.29 -1.67
N GLU A 108 -2.45 21.35 -1.58
CA GLU A 108 -3.92 21.24 -1.60
C GLU A 108 -4.44 20.82 -2.98
N SER A 109 -3.75 21.17 -4.07
CA SER A 109 -4.12 20.75 -5.42
C SER A 109 -3.93 19.26 -5.68
N VAL A 110 -3.06 18.60 -4.91
CA VAL A 110 -2.79 17.14 -4.98
C VAL A 110 -3.41 16.36 -3.82
N THR A 111 -4.30 16.98 -3.05
CA THR A 111 -4.99 16.37 -1.92
C THR A 111 -6.49 16.31 -2.19
N TRP A 112 -6.99 15.13 -2.53
CA TRP A 112 -8.41 14.93 -2.81
C TRP A 112 -9.09 14.27 -1.62
N TYR A 113 -9.70 15.07 -0.75
CA TYR A 113 -10.46 14.57 0.40
C TYR A 113 -11.66 13.74 -0.08
N ILE A 114 -11.76 12.50 0.42
CA ILE A 114 -12.77 11.54 -0.05
C ILE A 114 -14.06 11.57 0.77
N TRP A 115 -14.01 12.11 1.97
CA TRP A 115 -15.15 12.27 2.86
C TRP A 115 -15.56 13.74 2.97
N GLY A 116 -16.88 13.96 3.03
CA GLY A 116 -17.47 15.22 3.45
C GLY A 116 -17.67 15.25 4.97
N ASP A 117 -18.79 15.84 5.40
CA ASP A 117 -19.14 15.92 6.82
C ASP A 117 -19.74 14.59 7.37
N ASN A 118 -20.04 13.64 6.48
CA ASN A 118 -20.63 12.34 6.80
C ASN A 118 -19.59 11.23 6.94
N MET A 119 -18.34 11.54 7.27
CA MET A 119 -17.33 10.50 7.43
C MET A 119 -17.76 9.44 8.44
N ALA A 120 -17.84 8.18 8.00
CA ALA A 120 -18.10 7.05 8.89
C ALA A 120 -16.97 6.94 9.91
N GLN A 121 -17.26 7.17 11.18
CA GLN A 121 -16.26 7.26 12.23
C GLN A 121 -16.68 6.45 13.44
N ALA A 122 -15.73 5.67 13.97
CA ALA A 122 -15.94 4.88 15.19
C ALA A 122 -15.31 5.51 16.44
N ALA A 123 -14.26 6.30 16.30
CA ALA A 123 -13.48 6.78 17.44
C ALA A 123 -13.82 8.21 17.82
N ASP A 124 -13.98 8.43 19.11
CA ASP A 124 -14.07 9.77 19.69
C ASP A 124 -12.73 10.50 19.53
N ALA A 125 -12.80 11.71 18.97
CA ALA A 125 -11.61 12.55 18.75
C ALA A 125 -10.82 12.84 20.05
N ASP A 126 -11.48 12.79 21.19
CA ASP A 126 -10.86 13.01 22.50
C ASP A 126 -10.01 11.84 23.00
N SER A 127 -10.08 10.67 22.34
CA SER A 127 -9.28 9.49 22.70
C SER A 127 -7.91 9.43 22.02
N TYR A 128 -7.53 10.45 21.23
CA TYR A 128 -6.28 10.47 20.50
C TYR A 128 -5.08 10.69 21.42
N ASP A 129 -4.31 9.64 21.65
CA ASP A 129 -2.97 9.75 22.21
C ASP A 129 -2.01 10.17 21.09
N TYR A 130 -1.60 11.42 21.09
CA TYR A 130 -0.73 12.03 20.08
C TYR A 130 0.65 11.41 20.06
N THR A 131 0.76 10.25 19.44
CA THR A 131 2.05 9.72 19.06
C THR A 131 2.28 9.97 17.56
N TRP A 132 3.54 10.16 17.17
CA TRP A 132 3.92 10.33 15.76
C TRP A 132 3.42 9.18 14.84
N ALA A 133 3.06 8.04 15.41
CA ALA A 133 2.57 6.86 14.71
C ALA A 133 1.04 6.84 14.50
N TYR A 134 0.31 7.84 15.00
CA TYR A 134 -1.15 7.88 14.94
C TYR A 134 -1.65 9.08 14.15
N ASP A 135 -2.88 9.00 13.68
CA ASP A 135 -3.52 10.17 13.11
C ASP A 135 -3.75 11.24 14.18
N GLU A 136 -3.66 12.47 13.76
CA GLU A 136 -4.04 13.60 14.58
C GLU A 136 -5.57 13.76 14.63
N ALA A 137 -6.06 14.45 15.66
CA ALA A 137 -7.47 14.80 15.76
C ALA A 137 -7.93 15.54 14.50
N GLY A 138 -9.07 15.08 13.93
CA GLY A 138 -9.62 15.69 12.73
C GLY A 138 -8.93 15.27 11.41
N PHE A 139 -8.06 14.25 11.43
CA PHE A 139 -7.52 13.70 10.18
C PHE A 139 -8.66 13.30 9.23
N LYS A 140 -8.60 13.78 8.00
CA LYS A 140 -9.52 13.44 6.93
C LYS A 140 -8.81 12.61 5.87
N PRO A 141 -9.29 11.41 5.54
CA PRO A 141 -8.73 10.58 4.48
C PRO A 141 -8.78 11.26 3.12
N PHE A 142 -7.72 11.08 2.33
CA PHE A 142 -7.61 11.68 1.01
C PHE A 142 -6.81 10.82 0.04
N LEU A 143 -6.93 11.12 -1.25
CA LEU A 143 -6.14 10.57 -2.33
C LEU A 143 -5.06 11.56 -2.77
N VAL A 144 -3.85 11.05 -3.01
CA VAL A 144 -2.79 11.76 -3.73
C VAL A 144 -2.78 11.23 -5.16
N PRO A 145 -3.20 12.03 -6.17
CA PRO A 145 -3.31 11.57 -7.54
C PRO A 145 -1.97 11.63 -8.30
N TYR A 146 -1.67 10.56 -9.01
CA TYR A 146 -0.60 10.45 -10.01
C TYR A 146 -1.26 10.19 -11.37
N MET A 147 -1.74 11.25 -12.00
CA MET A 147 -2.49 11.19 -13.24
C MET A 147 -1.58 11.22 -14.46
N LEU A 148 -1.85 10.38 -15.47
CA LEU A 148 -1.26 10.54 -16.79
C LEU A 148 -1.73 11.85 -17.43
N LYS A 149 -0.83 12.58 -18.09
CA LYS A 149 -1.19 13.80 -18.81
C LYS A 149 -2.13 13.51 -19.98
N ASP A 150 -1.93 12.39 -20.68
CA ASP A 150 -2.74 11.95 -21.80
C ASP A 150 -3.69 10.84 -21.33
N GLN A 151 -4.90 11.23 -20.98
CA GLN A 151 -5.92 10.32 -20.47
C GLN A 151 -6.45 9.33 -21.54
N THR A 152 -6.15 9.54 -22.82
CA THR A 152 -6.53 8.59 -23.89
C THR A 152 -5.66 7.34 -23.87
N LYS A 153 -4.51 7.38 -23.22
CA LYS A 153 -3.55 6.28 -23.08
C LYS A 153 -3.68 5.50 -21.78
N VAL A 154 -4.60 5.91 -20.91
CA VAL A 154 -4.81 5.25 -19.63
C VAL A 154 -5.32 3.82 -19.83
N LYS A 155 -4.66 2.87 -19.19
CA LYS A 155 -5.08 1.46 -19.14
C LYS A 155 -6.12 1.22 -18.04
N GLY A 156 -6.07 1.96 -16.95
CA GLY A 156 -6.96 1.82 -15.80
C GLY A 156 -6.46 2.66 -14.62
N ASN A 157 -7.11 2.48 -13.50
CA ASN A 157 -6.85 3.25 -12.28
C ASN A 157 -6.40 2.31 -11.16
N ILE A 158 -5.28 2.59 -10.52
CA ILE A 158 -4.77 1.81 -9.39
C ILE A 158 -4.90 2.64 -8.12
N ILE A 159 -5.64 2.13 -7.14
CA ILE A 159 -5.68 2.69 -5.79
C ILE A 159 -4.66 1.94 -4.94
N ILE A 160 -3.67 2.67 -4.45
CA ILE A 160 -2.54 2.13 -3.69
C ILE A 160 -2.77 2.37 -2.22
N VAL A 161 -2.67 1.30 -1.43
CA VAL A 161 -2.87 1.29 0.01
C VAL A 161 -1.58 0.81 0.68
N ALA A 162 -0.77 1.75 1.15
CA ALA A 162 0.48 1.45 1.82
C ALA A 162 0.27 0.68 3.13
N GLY A 163 1.27 -0.10 3.53
CA GLY A 163 1.28 -0.85 4.78
C GLY A 163 1.51 0.03 6.01
N GLY A 164 2.02 -0.60 7.07
CA GLY A 164 2.31 0.06 8.35
C GLY A 164 1.45 -0.42 9.51
N ALA A 165 0.91 -1.65 9.45
CA ALA A 165 0.19 -2.33 10.55
C ALA A 165 -0.92 -1.50 11.20
N PHE A 166 -1.60 -0.67 10.41
CA PHE A 166 -2.62 0.31 10.84
C PHE A 166 -2.15 1.38 11.84
N ASN A 167 -0.84 1.50 12.06
CA ASN A 167 -0.24 2.50 12.96
C ASN A 167 0.53 3.58 12.19
N GLN A 168 0.79 3.37 10.92
CA GLN A 168 1.50 4.30 10.03
C GLN A 168 1.14 4.03 8.58
N ARG A 169 1.63 4.86 7.67
CA ARG A 169 1.55 4.68 6.22
C ARG A 169 2.98 4.68 5.67
N CYS A 170 3.44 3.53 5.17
CA CYS A 170 4.78 3.37 4.59
C CYS A 170 4.81 3.91 3.15
N ASN A 171 4.41 5.17 2.95
CA ASN A 171 4.30 5.78 1.61
C ASN A 171 5.63 5.87 0.88
N ASP A 172 6.72 6.00 1.61
CA ASP A 172 8.09 6.06 1.12
C ASP A 172 8.54 4.82 0.33
N ASN A 173 7.94 3.68 0.62
CA ASN A 173 8.28 2.41 -0.02
C ASN A 173 7.10 1.77 -0.76
N GLU A 174 5.89 1.94 -0.23
CA GLU A 174 4.68 1.22 -0.64
C GLU A 174 3.58 2.16 -1.18
N GLY A 175 3.84 3.46 -1.25
CA GLY A 175 2.95 4.48 -1.78
C GLY A 175 3.50 5.14 -3.05
N ASP A 176 4.23 6.25 -2.89
CA ASP A 176 4.68 7.08 -3.99
C ASP A 176 5.56 6.36 -5.01
N PRO A 177 6.56 5.53 -4.65
CA PRO A 177 7.36 4.79 -5.62
C PRO A 177 6.52 3.78 -6.42
N VAL A 178 5.49 3.20 -5.79
CA VAL A 178 4.55 2.29 -6.46
C VAL A 178 3.73 3.05 -7.49
N ALA A 179 3.20 4.23 -7.12
CA ALA A 179 2.45 5.08 -8.02
C ALA A 179 3.27 5.51 -9.23
N VAL A 180 4.52 5.94 -9.02
CA VAL A 180 5.44 6.33 -10.10
C VAL A 180 5.72 5.15 -11.04
N TYR A 181 5.96 3.95 -10.49
CA TYR A 181 6.21 2.75 -11.29
C TYR A 181 5.02 2.42 -12.20
N TRP A 182 3.81 2.34 -11.65
CA TRP A 182 2.63 1.97 -12.43
C TRP A 182 2.15 3.09 -13.35
N ASN A 183 2.41 4.36 -13.00
CA ASN A 183 2.15 5.49 -13.89
C ASN A 183 2.98 5.37 -15.17
N GLN A 184 4.26 4.97 -15.08
CA GLN A 184 5.11 4.66 -16.24
C GLN A 184 4.59 3.47 -17.08
N LYS A 185 3.77 2.59 -16.48
CA LYS A 185 3.14 1.44 -17.16
C LYS A 185 1.79 1.79 -17.80
N GLY A 186 1.34 3.02 -17.69
CA GLY A 186 0.14 3.53 -18.33
C GLY A 186 -1.12 3.53 -17.45
N TYR A 187 -0.97 3.53 -16.14
CA TYR A 187 -2.08 3.62 -15.19
C TYR A 187 -2.15 5.00 -14.54
N ASN A 188 -3.35 5.55 -14.32
CA ASN A 188 -3.50 6.54 -13.27
C ASN A 188 -3.33 5.85 -11.92
N CYS A 189 -2.64 6.48 -10.99
CA CYS A 189 -2.44 5.94 -9.66
C CYS A 189 -2.92 6.93 -8.61
N PHE A 190 -3.45 6.40 -7.52
CA PHE A 190 -3.99 7.19 -6.41
C PHE A 190 -3.49 6.57 -5.11
N VAL A 191 -2.62 7.28 -4.39
CA VAL A 191 -2.15 6.82 -3.07
C VAL A 191 -3.16 7.23 -2.03
N LEU A 192 -3.81 6.24 -1.42
CA LEU A 192 -4.81 6.45 -0.40
C LEU A 192 -4.17 6.73 0.96
N GLN A 193 -4.39 7.93 1.47
CA GLN A 193 -4.09 8.29 2.84
C GLN A 193 -5.29 7.89 3.71
N ARG A 194 -5.32 6.59 4.02
CA ARG A 194 -6.39 5.97 4.82
C ARG A 194 -6.24 6.31 6.30
N ARG A 195 -7.30 6.19 7.09
CA ARG A 195 -7.21 6.26 8.55
C ARG A 195 -6.33 5.13 9.10
N ILE A 196 -5.60 5.46 10.15
CA ILE A 196 -4.82 4.53 10.97
C ILE A 196 -5.20 4.73 12.43
N ALA A 197 -4.53 4.06 13.37
CA ALA A 197 -4.78 4.29 14.80
C ALA A 197 -4.81 5.79 15.14
N PRO A 198 -5.71 6.21 16.03
CA PRO A 198 -6.55 5.42 16.90
C PRO A 198 -7.84 4.89 16.26
N SER A 199 -8.08 5.17 14.96
CA SER A 199 -9.20 4.58 14.23
C SER A 199 -9.07 3.05 14.14
N GLU A 200 -10.19 2.38 14.02
CA GLU A 200 -10.21 0.93 13.90
C GLU A 200 -9.72 0.45 12.51
N PRO A 201 -9.14 -0.74 12.40
CA PRO A 201 -8.68 -1.27 11.11
C PRO A 201 -9.75 -1.28 10.01
N ILE A 202 -11.03 -1.44 10.39
CA ILE A 202 -12.16 -1.44 9.45
C ILE A 202 -12.37 -0.06 8.82
N ASP A 203 -12.01 1.01 9.48
CA ASP A 203 -12.11 2.37 8.94
C ASP A 203 -11.22 2.56 7.71
N SER A 204 -10.03 1.93 7.70
CA SER A 204 -9.17 1.89 6.52
C SER A 204 -9.85 1.23 5.32
N SER A 205 -10.69 0.24 5.58
CA SER A 205 -11.43 -0.49 4.54
C SER A 205 -12.61 0.32 4.00
N LEU A 206 -13.27 1.08 4.88
CA LEU A 206 -14.32 2.03 4.48
C LEU A 206 -13.71 3.21 3.69
N ASP A 207 -12.50 3.66 4.04
CA ASP A 207 -11.79 4.69 3.27
C ASP A 207 -11.45 4.18 1.87
N LEU A 208 -11.04 2.91 1.73
CA LEU A 208 -10.81 2.30 0.42
C LEU A 208 -12.11 2.21 -0.39
N GLN A 209 -13.19 1.76 0.22
CA GLN A 209 -14.51 1.73 -0.42
C GLN A 209 -14.90 3.13 -0.92
N ARG A 210 -14.76 4.12 -0.07
CA ARG A 210 -15.06 5.52 -0.40
C ARG A 210 -14.16 6.08 -1.50
N ALA A 211 -12.87 5.72 -1.50
CA ALA A 211 -11.93 6.14 -2.55
C ALA A 211 -12.32 5.61 -3.93
N ILE A 212 -12.78 4.36 -4.03
CA ILE A 212 -13.26 3.76 -5.28
C ILE A 212 -14.48 4.52 -5.79
N ARG A 213 -15.46 4.76 -4.92
CA ARG A 213 -16.67 5.53 -5.24
C ARG A 213 -16.34 6.96 -5.65
N TYR A 214 -15.42 7.61 -4.94
CA TYR A 214 -14.98 8.97 -5.21
C TYR A 214 -14.39 9.10 -6.63
N ILE A 215 -13.51 8.19 -7.03
CA ILE A 215 -12.89 8.19 -8.36
C ILE A 215 -13.96 8.08 -9.45
N ARG A 216 -14.97 7.24 -9.27
CA ARG A 216 -16.06 7.07 -10.22
C ARG A 216 -17.02 8.26 -10.23
N TYR A 217 -17.39 8.78 -9.07
CA TYR A 217 -18.31 9.90 -8.93
C TYR A 217 -17.75 11.17 -9.54
N TYR A 218 -16.48 11.49 -9.27
CA TYR A 218 -15.81 12.68 -9.76
C TYR A 218 -15.05 12.46 -11.07
N ALA A 219 -15.28 11.34 -11.78
CA ALA A 219 -14.55 11.00 -13.01
C ALA A 219 -14.57 12.12 -14.06
N GLN A 220 -15.74 12.66 -14.34
CA GLN A 220 -15.89 13.72 -15.33
C GLN A 220 -15.26 15.04 -14.87
N GLU A 221 -15.51 15.45 -13.65
CA GLU A 221 -14.99 16.70 -13.08
C GLU A 221 -13.46 16.72 -13.05
N LYS A 222 -12.87 15.61 -12.63
CA LYS A 222 -11.41 15.49 -12.48
C LYS A 222 -10.71 14.93 -13.72
N GLY A 223 -11.45 14.67 -14.79
CA GLY A 223 -10.91 14.15 -16.04
C GLY A 223 -10.29 12.77 -15.92
N ILE A 224 -10.85 11.88 -15.09
CA ILE A 224 -10.35 10.52 -14.89
C ILE A 224 -10.94 9.59 -15.93
N ALA A 225 -10.10 9.03 -16.80
CA ALA A 225 -10.51 8.03 -17.78
C ALA A 225 -10.54 6.62 -17.18
N LYS A 226 -11.23 5.68 -17.86
CA LYS A 226 -11.22 4.24 -17.55
C LYS A 226 -11.64 3.90 -16.11
N THR A 227 -12.65 4.56 -15.59
CA THR A 227 -13.21 4.27 -14.25
C THR A 227 -14.01 2.97 -14.19
N ASP A 228 -14.20 2.32 -15.33
CA ASP A 228 -14.65 0.94 -15.49
C ASP A 228 -13.53 -0.10 -15.25
N LYS A 229 -12.26 0.33 -15.13
CA LYS A 229 -11.09 -0.51 -14.90
C LYS A 229 -10.35 -0.03 -13.65
N ILE A 230 -10.65 -0.65 -12.53
CA ILE A 230 -10.07 -0.32 -11.23
C ILE A 230 -9.32 -1.51 -10.66
N VAL A 231 -8.13 -1.23 -10.13
CA VAL A 231 -7.28 -2.16 -9.39
C VAL A 231 -7.05 -1.58 -8.01
N THR A 232 -7.17 -2.38 -6.98
CA THR A 232 -6.67 -2.05 -5.64
C THR A 232 -5.34 -2.75 -5.41
N MET A 233 -4.36 -2.06 -4.85
CA MET A 233 -3.03 -2.61 -4.61
C MET A 233 -2.61 -2.27 -3.18
N GLY A 234 -2.59 -3.26 -2.32
CA GLY A 234 -2.30 -3.08 -0.90
C GLY A 234 -1.10 -3.87 -0.42
N PHE A 235 -0.33 -3.25 0.45
CA PHE A 235 0.88 -3.78 1.03
C PHE A 235 0.69 -4.00 2.53
N SER A 236 1.07 -5.16 3.09
CA SER A 236 0.99 -5.42 4.52
C SER A 236 -0.38 -5.03 5.11
N GLY A 237 -0.44 -4.11 6.07
CA GLY A 237 -1.70 -3.57 6.60
C GLY A 237 -2.65 -3.01 5.54
N GLY A 238 -2.13 -2.47 4.42
CA GLY A 238 -2.93 -2.05 3.26
C GLY A 238 -3.58 -3.22 2.53
N GLY A 239 -2.86 -4.34 2.39
CA GLY A 239 -3.43 -5.58 1.86
C GLY A 239 -4.51 -6.17 2.77
N MET A 240 -4.32 -6.08 4.09
CA MET A 240 -5.37 -6.45 5.06
C MET A 240 -6.60 -5.55 4.93
N ALA A 241 -6.44 -4.24 4.71
CA ALA A 241 -7.55 -3.33 4.48
C ALA A 241 -8.36 -3.69 3.24
N ILE A 242 -7.70 -4.11 2.14
CA ILE A 242 -8.36 -4.63 0.93
C ILE A 242 -9.18 -5.87 1.25
N LEU A 243 -8.59 -6.85 1.93
CA LEU A 243 -9.29 -8.10 2.26
C LEU A 243 -10.46 -7.88 3.23
N ASN A 244 -10.30 -6.99 4.21
CA ASN A 244 -11.40 -6.61 5.09
C ASN A 244 -12.52 -5.90 4.32
N GLN A 245 -12.18 -5.04 3.35
CA GLN A 245 -13.16 -4.37 2.52
C GLN A 245 -13.94 -5.39 1.66
N LEU A 246 -13.26 -6.35 1.04
CA LEU A 246 -13.88 -7.42 0.28
C LEU A 246 -14.88 -8.25 1.11
N ASN A 247 -14.54 -8.54 2.35
CA ASN A 247 -15.38 -9.34 3.25
C ASN A 247 -16.52 -8.57 3.86
N THR A 248 -16.42 -7.25 4.02
CA THR A 248 -17.36 -6.49 4.87
C THR A 248 -18.19 -5.47 4.10
N CYS A 249 -17.60 -4.75 3.14
CA CYS A 249 -18.24 -3.60 2.52
C CYS A 249 -17.96 -3.48 1.00
N TYR A 250 -17.88 -4.61 0.30
CA TYR A 250 -17.65 -4.65 -1.14
C TYR A 250 -18.92 -4.35 -1.95
N GLY A 251 -18.76 -3.75 -3.11
CA GLY A 251 -19.83 -3.53 -4.07
C GLY A 251 -20.82 -2.43 -3.65
N ASP A 252 -22.09 -2.76 -3.63
CA ASP A 252 -23.16 -1.84 -3.27
C ASP A 252 -23.38 -1.68 -1.76
N LEU A 253 -22.67 -2.46 -0.93
CA LEU A 253 -22.78 -2.35 0.52
C LEU A 253 -22.36 -0.96 0.99
N LEU A 254 -23.10 -0.41 1.96
CA LEU A 254 -22.84 0.92 2.53
C LEU A 254 -22.02 0.80 3.83
N PRO A 255 -21.36 1.88 4.27
CA PRO A 255 -20.71 1.93 5.58
C PRO A 255 -21.63 1.62 6.75
N SER A 256 -22.96 1.72 6.58
CA SER A 256 -23.97 1.35 7.57
C SER A 256 -23.97 -0.14 7.94
N VAL A 257 -23.31 -1.01 7.18
CA VAL A 257 -23.08 -2.42 7.57
C VAL A 257 -22.11 -2.52 8.76
N VAL A 258 -21.31 -1.49 8.98
CA VAL A 258 -20.37 -1.37 10.10
C VAL A 258 -20.90 -0.39 11.14
N TYR A 259 -21.35 0.78 10.70
CA TYR A 259 -21.85 1.87 11.55
C TYR A 259 -23.31 2.17 11.22
N SER A 260 -24.21 1.68 12.04
CA SER A 260 -25.66 1.71 11.79
C SER A 260 -26.26 3.12 11.71
N ASP A 261 -25.57 4.12 12.26
CA ASP A 261 -25.94 5.54 12.25
C ASP A 261 -25.35 6.32 11.05
N TYR A 262 -24.62 5.63 10.18
CA TYR A 262 -24.05 6.25 8.98
C TYR A 262 -25.16 6.78 8.05
N VAL A 263 -24.99 8.04 7.62
CA VAL A 263 -25.88 8.71 6.67
C VAL A 263 -25.21 8.78 5.31
N ALA A 264 -25.76 8.04 4.34
CA ALA A 264 -25.22 8.00 2.97
C ALA A 264 -25.40 9.34 2.25
N ASP A 265 -24.44 9.67 1.36
CA ASP A 265 -24.49 10.82 0.47
C ASP A 265 -24.56 10.40 -1.02
N ASP A 266 -24.40 11.36 -1.93
CA ASP A 266 -24.48 11.10 -3.38
C ASP A 266 -23.34 10.20 -3.90
N ILE A 267 -22.17 10.23 -3.27
CA ILE A 267 -21.03 9.38 -3.66
C ILE A 267 -21.35 7.90 -3.36
N ASP A 268 -22.15 7.62 -2.34
CA ASP A 268 -22.52 6.26 -1.96
C ASP A 268 -23.51 5.58 -2.92
N LYS A 269 -24.12 6.36 -3.83
CA LYS A 269 -24.94 5.81 -4.92
C LYS A 269 -24.12 5.12 -6.00
N VAL A 270 -22.80 5.29 -5.96
CA VAL A 270 -21.86 4.67 -6.90
C VAL A 270 -21.35 3.35 -6.31
N ASN A 271 -21.30 2.31 -7.15
CA ASN A 271 -20.77 1.01 -6.76
C ASN A 271 -19.26 1.06 -6.48
N SER A 272 -18.78 0.25 -5.52
CA SER A 272 -17.37 0.13 -5.13
C SER A 272 -16.70 -1.16 -5.61
N ASP A 273 -17.25 -1.84 -6.61
CA ASP A 273 -16.61 -3.01 -7.23
C ASP A 273 -15.29 -2.61 -7.94
N TYR A 274 -14.42 -3.56 -8.14
CA TYR A 274 -13.20 -3.40 -8.92
C TYR A 274 -12.74 -4.71 -9.53
N ASP A 275 -11.86 -4.64 -10.53
CA ASP A 275 -11.50 -5.80 -11.36
C ASP A 275 -10.46 -6.70 -10.72
N VAL A 276 -9.47 -6.11 -10.03
CA VAL A 276 -8.35 -6.85 -9.46
C VAL A 276 -7.99 -6.33 -8.08
N ALA A 277 -7.83 -7.24 -7.13
CA ALA A 277 -7.21 -7.00 -5.83
C ALA A 277 -5.78 -7.55 -5.83
N VAL A 278 -4.80 -6.67 -5.68
CA VAL A 278 -3.39 -7.02 -5.51
C VAL A 278 -3.05 -6.95 -4.03
N VAL A 279 -2.71 -8.08 -3.44
CA VAL A 279 -2.41 -8.20 -2.01
C VAL A 279 -0.96 -8.64 -1.82
N MET A 280 -0.13 -7.68 -1.45
CA MET A 280 1.30 -7.87 -1.23
C MET A 280 1.54 -8.15 0.26
N TYR A 281 1.92 -9.39 0.59
CA TYR A 281 2.22 -9.82 1.98
C TYR A 281 1.26 -9.25 3.05
N GLY A 282 -0.04 -9.18 2.73
CA GLY A 282 -1.05 -8.50 3.56
C GLY A 282 -2.14 -9.41 4.10
N VAL A 283 -1.99 -10.73 4.00
CA VAL A 283 -3.01 -11.68 4.44
C VAL A 283 -2.96 -11.84 5.96
N GLY A 284 -4.05 -11.46 6.62
CA GLY A 284 -4.25 -11.71 8.05
C GLY A 284 -4.64 -13.15 8.36
N SER A 285 -5.11 -13.38 9.58
CA SER A 285 -5.68 -14.66 10.02
C SER A 285 -7.19 -14.80 9.74
N ALA A 286 -7.77 -13.87 8.95
CA ALA A 286 -9.19 -13.84 8.69
C ALA A 286 -9.66 -15.11 7.95
N ASN A 287 -10.83 -15.58 8.34
CA ASN A 287 -11.50 -16.65 7.63
C ASN A 287 -12.20 -16.08 6.40
N TYR A 288 -11.81 -16.52 5.20
CA TYR A 288 -12.39 -16.09 3.94
C TYR A 288 -13.51 -17.01 3.44
N GLU A 289 -14.01 -17.91 4.29
CA GLU A 289 -15.06 -18.88 3.92
C GLU A 289 -16.40 -18.21 3.60
N SER A 290 -16.65 -17.01 4.12
CA SER A 290 -17.88 -16.23 3.89
C SER A 290 -17.78 -15.18 2.79
N ALA A 291 -16.72 -15.24 1.98
CA ALA A 291 -16.44 -14.20 1.00
C ALA A 291 -17.55 -14.03 -0.04
N ASN A 292 -17.69 -12.81 -0.51
CA ASN A 292 -18.63 -12.41 -1.54
C ASN A 292 -18.45 -13.29 -2.81
N PRO A 293 -19.52 -13.88 -3.37
CA PRO A 293 -19.42 -14.66 -4.60
C PRO A 293 -18.90 -13.87 -5.81
N ASN A 294 -18.95 -12.55 -5.75
CA ASN A 294 -18.47 -11.65 -6.80
C ASN A 294 -17.08 -11.10 -6.51
N MET A 295 -16.19 -11.89 -5.93
CA MET A 295 -14.81 -11.47 -5.65
C MET A 295 -14.10 -11.03 -6.94
N PRO A 296 -13.31 -9.95 -6.89
CA PRO A 296 -12.45 -9.55 -7.98
C PRO A 296 -11.37 -10.62 -8.24
N ALA A 297 -10.66 -10.52 -9.35
CA ALA A 297 -9.49 -11.33 -9.57
C ALA A 297 -8.40 -10.99 -8.53
N LEU A 298 -7.74 -12.00 -7.96
CA LEU A 298 -6.75 -11.84 -6.89
C LEU A 298 -5.32 -12.05 -7.41
N PHE A 299 -4.41 -11.13 -7.09
CA PHE A 299 -2.98 -11.38 -7.19
C PHE A 299 -2.38 -11.34 -5.79
N LEU A 300 -1.75 -12.43 -5.38
CA LEU A 300 -1.21 -12.62 -4.04
C LEU A 300 0.31 -12.71 -4.09
N PHE A 301 0.99 -12.03 -3.18
CA PHE A 301 2.44 -12.12 -3.02
C PHE A 301 2.80 -12.53 -1.60
N GLY A 302 3.74 -13.49 -1.46
CA GLY A 302 4.30 -13.91 -0.18
C GLY A 302 5.81 -14.10 -0.26
N GLY A 303 6.54 -13.61 0.73
CA GLY A 303 7.97 -13.87 0.89
C GLY A 303 8.22 -15.11 1.74
N GLU A 304 9.13 -16.00 1.31
CA GLU A 304 9.40 -17.27 1.98
C GLU A 304 9.81 -17.10 3.45
N ILE A 305 10.61 -16.09 3.75
CA ILE A 305 11.14 -15.81 5.08
C ILE A 305 10.47 -14.61 5.74
N ASP A 306 9.24 -14.29 5.34
CA ASP A 306 8.45 -13.25 5.98
C ASP A 306 8.06 -13.65 7.40
N ASN A 307 8.60 -12.92 8.38
CA ASN A 307 8.36 -13.15 9.80
C ASN A 307 7.27 -12.23 10.41
N LYS A 308 6.60 -11.42 9.60
CA LYS A 308 5.49 -10.56 10.02
C LYS A 308 4.14 -11.10 9.57
N VAL A 309 4.06 -11.51 8.30
CA VAL A 309 2.88 -12.14 7.71
C VAL A 309 3.29 -13.50 7.15
N SER A 310 2.86 -14.56 7.78
CA SER A 310 3.24 -15.92 7.38
C SER A 310 2.89 -16.21 5.93
N PRO A 311 3.84 -16.66 5.09
CA PRO A 311 3.56 -17.08 3.73
C PRO A 311 2.57 -18.25 3.65
N ILE A 312 2.44 -19.02 4.74
CA ILE A 312 1.41 -20.06 4.86
C ILE A 312 0.00 -19.48 4.79
N ASN A 313 -0.24 -18.30 5.38
CA ASN A 313 -1.54 -17.65 5.31
C ASN A 313 -1.85 -17.16 3.89
N VAL A 314 -0.84 -16.68 3.16
CA VAL A 314 -0.97 -16.33 1.73
C VAL A 314 -1.35 -17.57 0.92
N ALA A 315 -0.67 -18.69 1.14
CA ALA A 315 -0.96 -19.96 0.47
C ALA A 315 -2.37 -20.48 0.82
N LYS A 316 -2.83 -20.34 2.05
CA LYS A 316 -4.20 -20.71 2.46
C LYS A 316 -5.24 -19.87 1.70
N LEU A 317 -5.06 -18.55 1.60
CA LEU A 317 -5.97 -17.73 0.80
C LEU A 317 -5.96 -18.12 -0.67
N TYR A 318 -4.79 -18.44 -1.24
CA TYR A 318 -4.68 -18.97 -2.60
C TYR A 318 -5.49 -20.24 -2.80
N ILE A 319 -5.39 -21.20 -1.87
CA ILE A 319 -6.15 -22.46 -1.90
C ILE A 319 -7.65 -22.15 -1.80
N THR A 320 -8.07 -21.33 -0.85
CA THR A 320 -9.48 -20.92 -0.68
C THR A 320 -10.02 -20.29 -1.98
N ALA A 321 -9.25 -19.41 -2.62
CA ALA A 321 -9.64 -18.80 -3.88
C ALA A 321 -9.85 -19.84 -5.00
N LEU A 322 -8.97 -20.85 -5.09
CA LEU A 322 -9.12 -21.96 -6.04
C LEU A 322 -10.36 -22.80 -5.75
N GLU A 323 -10.63 -23.11 -4.48
CA GLU A 323 -11.80 -23.89 -4.05
C GLU A 323 -13.12 -23.18 -4.39
N HIS A 324 -13.14 -21.85 -4.32
CA HIS A 324 -14.30 -21.04 -4.68
C HIS A 324 -14.37 -20.66 -6.17
N GLY A 325 -13.36 -21.07 -6.97
CA GLY A 325 -13.29 -20.72 -8.38
C GLY A 325 -13.01 -19.25 -8.68
N TRP A 326 -12.50 -18.49 -7.70
CA TRP A 326 -12.10 -17.10 -7.94
C TRP A 326 -10.84 -17.05 -8.78
N PRO A 327 -10.76 -16.12 -9.74
CA PRO A 327 -9.54 -15.93 -10.50
C PRO A 327 -8.41 -15.50 -9.57
N VAL A 328 -7.35 -16.27 -9.49
CA VAL A 328 -6.23 -16.01 -8.59
C VAL A 328 -4.89 -16.37 -9.21
N GLU A 329 -3.87 -15.56 -8.93
CA GLU A 329 -2.47 -15.87 -9.15
C GLU A 329 -1.71 -15.61 -7.85
N MET A 330 -0.72 -16.44 -7.54
CA MET A 330 0.15 -16.28 -6.38
C MET A 330 1.61 -16.28 -6.82
N TYR A 331 2.36 -15.30 -6.36
CA TYR A 331 3.80 -15.23 -6.51
C TYR A 331 4.48 -15.44 -5.15
N GLY A 332 5.21 -16.54 -5.02
CA GLY A 332 6.05 -16.85 -3.86
C GLY A 332 7.50 -16.46 -4.15
N ALA A 333 8.09 -15.58 -3.38
CA ALA A 333 9.47 -15.15 -3.54
C ALA A 333 10.39 -15.81 -2.52
N GLY A 334 11.38 -16.59 -3.01
CA GLY A 334 12.41 -17.19 -2.17
C GLY A 334 13.30 -16.15 -1.51
N ASP A 335 13.83 -16.46 -0.33
CA ASP A 335 14.74 -15.60 0.45
C ASP A 335 14.25 -14.16 0.65
N THR A 336 12.94 -13.96 0.64
CA THR A 336 12.32 -12.62 0.68
C THR A 336 11.61 -12.40 2.00
N HIS A 337 11.93 -11.28 2.66
CA HIS A 337 11.31 -10.80 3.88
C HIS A 337 10.06 -9.92 3.61
N HIS A 338 9.42 -9.48 4.71
CA HIS A 338 8.33 -8.53 4.70
C HIS A 338 8.76 -7.12 4.25
N GLY A 339 7.85 -6.37 3.62
CA GLY A 339 8.01 -4.92 3.42
C GLY A 339 8.95 -4.54 2.28
N ILE A 340 8.98 -5.30 1.19
CA ILE A 340 9.88 -5.06 0.05
C ILE A 340 9.41 -3.94 -0.89
N GLY A 341 8.15 -3.53 -0.82
CA GLY A 341 7.57 -2.54 -1.73
C GLY A 341 7.71 -2.89 -3.21
N ILE A 342 7.75 -1.88 -4.06
CA ILE A 342 7.92 -2.04 -5.51
C ILE A 342 9.38 -2.17 -5.93
N MET A 343 10.31 -1.68 -5.12
CA MET A 343 11.73 -1.63 -5.45
C MET A 343 12.48 -2.91 -5.06
N GLY A 344 11.84 -3.85 -4.37
CA GLY A 344 12.48 -5.05 -3.85
C GLY A 344 13.48 -4.75 -2.74
N VAL A 345 13.33 -3.63 -2.07
CA VAL A 345 14.18 -3.20 -0.96
C VAL A 345 13.29 -3.09 0.27
N ARG A 346 13.72 -3.72 1.34
CA ARG A 346 12.99 -3.62 2.62
C ARG A 346 12.96 -2.17 3.07
N ALA A 347 11.78 -1.70 3.50
CA ALA A 347 11.63 -0.42 4.16
C ALA A 347 12.66 -0.28 5.31
N PHE A 348 13.33 0.85 5.39
CA PHE A 348 14.33 1.17 6.41
C PHE A 348 15.58 0.27 6.41
N SER A 349 15.89 -0.45 5.33
CA SER A 349 17.13 -1.20 5.19
C SER A 349 17.64 -1.13 3.75
N ASN A 350 18.98 -1.13 3.59
CA ASN A 350 19.61 -1.21 2.27
C ASN A 350 19.72 -2.66 1.75
N VAL A 351 18.97 -3.59 2.34
CA VAL A 351 18.98 -4.99 1.92
C VAL A 351 18.01 -5.15 0.76
N GLY A 352 18.55 -5.35 -0.42
CA GLY A 352 17.78 -5.66 -1.62
C GLY A 352 17.51 -7.15 -1.76
N TYR A 353 16.31 -7.51 -2.21
CA TYR A 353 15.88 -8.87 -2.49
C TYR A 353 15.62 -9.01 -3.98
N THR A 354 16.64 -9.40 -4.73
CA THR A 354 16.57 -9.50 -6.19
C THR A 354 15.58 -10.59 -6.66
N ASN A 355 15.40 -11.63 -5.86
CA ASN A 355 14.48 -12.73 -6.15
C ASN A 355 13.00 -12.31 -6.14
N SER A 356 12.67 -11.19 -5.51
CA SER A 356 11.30 -10.66 -5.48
C SER A 356 10.94 -9.87 -6.73
N LEU A 357 11.89 -9.24 -7.39
CA LEU A 357 11.64 -8.31 -8.50
C LEU A 357 10.86 -8.88 -9.69
N PRO A 358 11.04 -10.16 -10.09
CA PRO A 358 10.26 -10.74 -11.19
C PRO A 358 8.75 -10.73 -10.98
N TYR A 359 8.25 -10.56 -9.75
CA TYR A 359 6.82 -10.44 -9.50
C TYR A 359 6.18 -9.29 -10.27
N ARG A 360 6.93 -8.22 -10.55
CA ARG A 360 6.44 -7.04 -11.25
C ARG A 360 6.00 -7.37 -12.68
N GLU A 361 6.77 -8.21 -13.37
CA GLU A 361 6.44 -8.67 -14.73
C GLU A 361 5.25 -9.64 -14.70
N ALA A 362 5.20 -10.54 -13.72
CA ALA A 362 4.07 -11.45 -13.50
C ALA A 362 2.79 -10.64 -13.25
N LEU A 363 2.85 -9.65 -12.35
CA LEU A 363 1.72 -8.79 -12.04
C LEU A 363 1.28 -7.94 -13.25
N GLU A 364 2.21 -7.35 -13.99
CA GLU A 364 1.88 -6.59 -15.21
C GLU A 364 1.15 -7.47 -16.22
N THR A 365 1.64 -8.70 -16.43
CA THR A 365 0.99 -9.67 -17.31
C THR A 365 -0.40 -10.05 -16.79
N TYR A 366 -0.53 -10.29 -15.51
CA TYR A 366 -1.81 -10.61 -14.88
C TYR A 366 -2.83 -9.47 -15.06
N LEU A 367 -2.43 -8.23 -14.80
CA LEU A 367 -3.29 -7.05 -15.01
C LEU A 367 -3.69 -6.90 -16.47
N ASP A 368 -2.75 -7.03 -17.41
CA ASP A 368 -3.05 -6.94 -18.84
C ASP A 368 -4.10 -7.95 -19.28
N VAL A 369 -4.05 -9.18 -18.74
CA VAL A 369 -5.05 -10.22 -19.03
C VAL A 369 -6.38 -9.91 -18.36
N ARG A 370 -6.39 -9.55 -17.09
CA ARG A 370 -7.64 -9.33 -16.33
C ARG A 370 -8.39 -8.07 -16.77
N LEU A 371 -7.65 -7.05 -17.21
CA LEU A 371 -8.24 -5.82 -17.75
C LEU A 371 -8.52 -5.90 -19.28
N GLY A 372 -8.26 -7.04 -19.90
CA GLY A 372 -8.60 -7.31 -21.30
C GLY A 372 -7.66 -6.69 -22.34
N TYR A 373 -6.41 -6.37 -21.97
CA TYR A 373 -5.38 -5.85 -22.89
C TYR A 373 -4.59 -6.96 -23.57
N LYS A 374 -4.53 -8.13 -22.97
CA LYS A 374 -3.99 -9.35 -23.56
C LYS A 374 -5.03 -10.46 -23.49
N SER A 375 -5.11 -11.27 -24.55
CA SER A 375 -5.86 -12.50 -24.48
C SER A 375 -5.17 -13.44 -23.51
N ALA A 376 -5.94 -14.11 -22.65
CA ALA A 376 -5.41 -15.23 -21.91
C ALA A 376 -4.86 -16.24 -22.93
N THR A 377 -3.59 -16.62 -22.82
CA THR A 377 -3.01 -17.68 -23.65
C THR A 377 -3.63 -19.05 -23.36
N PHE A 378 -4.47 -19.07 -22.34
CA PHE A 378 -5.17 -20.25 -21.84
C PHE A 378 -6.63 -19.87 -21.54
N THR A 379 -7.56 -20.53 -22.20
CA THR A 379 -8.98 -20.48 -21.83
C THR A 379 -9.17 -21.43 -20.65
N PRO A 380 -9.54 -20.91 -19.45
CA PRO A 380 -9.77 -21.77 -18.30
C PRO A 380 -10.86 -22.79 -18.65
N CYS A 381 -10.65 -24.04 -18.29
CA CYS A 381 -11.70 -25.05 -18.38
C CYS A 381 -12.88 -24.62 -17.49
N ALA A 382 -14.10 -24.74 -18.02
CA ALA A 382 -15.32 -24.41 -17.25
C ALA A 382 -15.52 -25.31 -16.02
N CYS A 383 -14.76 -26.40 -15.90
CA CYS A 383 -14.83 -27.35 -14.78
C CYS A 383 -13.86 -27.05 -13.62
N ARG A 384 -13.35 -25.82 -13.49
CA ARG A 384 -12.61 -25.42 -12.29
C ARG A 384 -13.50 -25.37 -11.04
N PRO A 385 -12.94 -25.66 -9.85
CA PRO A 385 -11.57 -26.01 -9.49
C PRO A 385 -11.21 -27.48 -9.64
N VAL A 386 -12.18 -28.36 -9.73
CA VAL A 386 -11.97 -29.81 -9.89
C VAL A 386 -12.55 -30.25 -11.23
N CYS A 387 -11.72 -30.82 -12.09
CA CYS A 387 -12.20 -31.41 -13.32
C CYS A 387 -12.87 -32.77 -13.00
N GLU A 388 -14.17 -32.82 -13.09
CA GLU A 388 -14.96 -34.08 -12.94
C GLU A 388 -14.96 -34.96 -14.20
N CYS A 389 -14.16 -34.61 -15.20
CA CYS A 389 -14.04 -35.40 -16.40
C CYS A 389 -13.38 -36.75 -16.05
N ALA A 390 -14.13 -37.82 -16.18
CA ALA A 390 -13.66 -39.17 -15.90
C ALA A 390 -12.53 -39.56 -16.88
N ASP A 391 -11.52 -40.21 -16.37
CA ASP A 391 -10.46 -40.93 -17.09
C ASP A 391 -9.64 -40.10 -18.12
N GLY A 392 -9.45 -38.81 -17.87
CA GLY A 392 -8.55 -37.98 -18.70
C GLY A 392 -9.16 -37.49 -20.02
N ALA A 393 -10.43 -37.72 -20.28
CA ALA A 393 -11.14 -37.20 -21.44
C ALA A 393 -11.97 -35.96 -21.02
N CYS A 394 -11.40 -34.77 -21.16
CA CYS A 394 -12.16 -33.54 -20.97
C CYS A 394 -13.08 -33.28 -22.15
N THR A 395 -14.38 -33.19 -21.91
CA THR A 395 -15.41 -32.85 -22.90
C THR A 395 -15.63 -31.36 -23.06
N CYS A 396 -14.88 -30.54 -22.35
CA CYS A 396 -14.99 -29.09 -22.43
C CYS A 396 -14.31 -28.58 -23.70
N GLU A 397 -15.03 -27.85 -24.53
CA GLU A 397 -14.48 -27.20 -25.72
C GLU A 397 -13.38 -26.19 -25.32
N GLY A 398 -12.16 -26.38 -25.86
CA GLY A 398 -11.01 -25.49 -25.57
C GLY A 398 -10.16 -25.86 -24.35
N CYS A 399 -10.42 -26.96 -23.64
CA CYS A 399 -9.59 -27.39 -22.53
C CYS A 399 -8.23 -27.93 -22.99
N GLN A 400 -7.15 -27.18 -22.77
CA GLN A 400 -5.78 -27.57 -23.11
C GLN A 400 -5.09 -28.43 -22.05
N LEU A 401 -5.66 -28.55 -20.84
CA LEU A 401 -5.08 -29.34 -19.74
C LEU A 401 -5.00 -30.86 -20.06
N HIS A 402 -5.84 -31.33 -20.94
CA HIS A 402 -5.93 -32.75 -21.27
C HIS A 402 -5.37 -33.14 -22.66
N THR A 403 -4.88 -32.17 -23.43
CA THR A 403 -4.38 -32.44 -24.81
C THR A 403 -2.87 -32.67 -24.90
N GLY A 404 -2.11 -32.54 -23.79
CA GLY A 404 -0.68 -32.77 -23.78
C GLY A 404 -0.26 -33.96 -22.91
N GLY A 405 0.16 -35.04 -23.51
CA GLY A 405 0.52 -36.32 -22.85
C GLY A 405 1.69 -36.26 -21.81
N THR A 406 2.32 -35.09 -21.59
CA THR A 406 3.38 -34.90 -20.61
C THR A 406 2.85 -34.37 -19.24
N GLN A 407 1.78 -33.61 -19.23
CA GLN A 407 1.18 -33.09 -17.97
C GLN A 407 0.41 -34.16 -17.21
N ASN A 408 -0.24 -35.10 -17.92
CA ASN A 408 -0.91 -36.25 -17.29
C ASN A 408 0.05 -37.15 -16.51
N LYS A 409 1.33 -37.21 -16.91
CA LYS A 409 2.36 -37.97 -16.17
C LYS A 409 2.77 -37.28 -14.86
N ALA A 410 2.80 -35.94 -14.84
CA ALA A 410 3.13 -35.21 -13.64
C ALA A 410 2.00 -35.28 -12.60
N VAL A 411 0.75 -35.15 -13.02
CA VAL A 411 -0.42 -35.27 -12.14
C VAL A 411 -0.58 -36.72 -11.65
N ALA A 412 -0.38 -37.71 -12.50
CA ALA A 412 -0.39 -39.13 -12.10
C ALA A 412 0.74 -39.46 -11.12
N LEU A 413 1.94 -38.88 -11.30
CA LEU A 413 3.08 -39.03 -10.41
C LEU A 413 2.79 -38.34 -9.07
N PHE A 414 2.23 -37.15 -9.08
CA PHE A 414 1.84 -36.40 -7.88
C PHE A 414 0.81 -37.20 -7.06
N ASN A 415 -0.25 -37.70 -7.70
CA ASN A 415 -1.27 -38.51 -7.04
C ASN A 415 -0.75 -39.87 -6.54
N LYS A 416 0.37 -40.34 -7.08
CA LYS A 416 1.02 -41.60 -6.65
C LYS A 416 1.97 -41.40 -5.46
N LEU A 417 2.51 -40.18 -5.30
CA LEU A 417 3.44 -39.83 -4.23
C LEU A 417 2.74 -39.34 -2.96
N PHE A 418 1.51 -38.88 -3.06
CA PHE A 418 0.75 -38.27 -1.97
C PHE A 418 -0.57 -39.02 -1.62
N LYS A 419 -0.76 -40.27 -2.13
CA LYS A 419 -1.67 -41.24 -1.57
C LYS A 419 -0.91 -42.14 -0.60
#